data_3e656d001c7776df7467ced7544b44b6
#
_entry.id   3e656d001c7776df7467ced7544b44b6
#
_cell.length_a   1.000
_cell.length_b   1.000
_cell.length_c   1.000
_cell.angle_alpha   90.00
_cell.angle_beta   90.00
_cell.angle_gamma   90.00
#
_symmetry.space_group_name_H-M   'P 1'
#
loop_
_entity.id
_entity.type
_entity.pdbx_description
1 polymer ?
#
loop_
_entity_poly.entity_id
_entity_poly.type
_entity_poly.pdbx_seq_one_letter_code
_entity_poly.pdbx_strand_id
1 'polypeptide(L)'
;MDFEDGTRPGSVTALRPGNVALLRPAEQVFDDMLTGWSAQQSSRMLNPKTIQARLAQVRRFAGFCGSLPWEWTPADVEEWTTELVSGDKPCAHGTIRSYQNAMALFCDFLTDRRYGWIERCEELFGTHPVQVCHEWNTAIHTGDHEARPAVRPLSRSEVQTFFDYADDRVDQARTRGKKGWKSVFRDATLFKKITAFGLRRREVGMLDLHDFTRNPTATEFGRFGVCNVRWAKASRGSQPRRRAVLAVFDWTRPVIEEYVTDVLPLFDVADAAMLWPTERQSRITGSYIGMRFAEYRDDLGFDAALHPHCLRHSYVTHLIEDGFDPLFVQQQVGHRWGSTTALYTGVSGDYRNRTLRRALDAAFVPPAIEEG
;
A
#
# COMPACT_ATOMS: atom_id res chain seq x y z
N MET A 1 -23.08 23.54 18.00
CA MET A 1 -22.41 23.21 19.26
C MET A 1 -21.13 24.04 19.25
N ASP A 2 -21.20 25.23 19.76
CA ASP A 2 -20.03 26.09 19.90
C ASP A 2 -19.17 25.54 21.03
N PHE A 3 -18.03 24.98 20.67
CA PHE A 3 -17.02 24.64 21.67
C PHE A 3 -16.39 25.96 22.13
N GLU A 4 -16.36 26.20 23.42
CA GLU A 4 -15.62 27.31 23.99
C GLU A 4 -14.17 27.27 23.50
N ASP A 5 -13.65 28.45 23.20
CA ASP A 5 -12.29 28.65 22.68
C ASP A 5 -11.27 27.98 23.62
N GLY A 6 -10.50 27.04 23.14
CA GLY A 6 -9.47 26.34 23.92
C GLY A 6 -9.71 24.84 24.23
N THR A 7 -10.89 24.28 23.94
CA THR A 7 -11.18 22.85 24.22
C THR A 7 -10.98 21.91 23.05
N ARG A 8 -10.51 22.40 21.91
CA ARG A 8 -10.30 21.56 20.71
C ARG A 8 -9.04 20.69 20.85
N PRO A 9 -9.08 19.43 20.41
CA PRO A 9 -7.89 18.59 20.37
C PRO A 9 -6.76 19.26 19.60
N GLY A 10 -5.59 19.41 20.25
CA GLY A 10 -4.43 20.06 19.66
C GLY A 10 -4.29 21.55 19.93
N SER A 11 -5.27 22.20 20.58
CA SER A 11 -5.11 23.61 20.96
C SER A 11 -4.07 23.78 22.08
N VAL A 12 -3.43 24.94 22.11
CA VAL A 12 -2.43 25.30 23.14
C VAL A 12 -2.99 25.15 24.56
N THR A 13 -4.22 25.58 24.77
CA THR A 13 -4.89 25.57 26.08
C THR A 13 -5.17 24.16 26.58
N ALA A 14 -5.47 23.21 25.67
CA ALA A 14 -5.68 21.81 26.02
C ALA A 14 -4.37 21.05 26.33
N LEU A 15 -3.23 21.54 25.83
CA LEU A 15 -1.94 20.88 25.98
C LEU A 15 -1.15 21.35 27.21
N ARG A 16 -1.51 22.48 27.81
CA ARG A 16 -0.79 23.06 28.95
C ARG A 16 -1.72 23.60 30.02
N PRO A 17 -1.91 22.91 31.12
CA PRO A 17 -2.43 23.50 32.34
C PRO A 17 -1.31 24.29 33.06
N GLY A 18 -1.39 25.63 33.02
CA GLY A 18 -0.72 26.57 33.94
C GLY A 18 0.80 26.57 34.07
N ASN A 19 1.39 27.75 34.10
CA ASN A 19 2.69 28.23 34.66
C ASN A 19 3.84 27.20 34.90
N VAL A 20 4.25 26.43 33.91
CA VAL A 20 5.52 25.72 33.97
C VAL A 20 6.57 26.51 33.19
N ALA A 21 7.63 27.00 33.88
CA ALA A 21 8.75 27.63 33.22
C ALA A 21 9.50 26.60 32.31
N LEU A 22 9.67 26.97 31.07
CA LEU A 22 10.32 26.10 30.09
C LEU A 22 11.85 26.31 30.11
N LEU A 23 12.62 25.21 30.25
CA LEU A 23 14.10 25.27 30.13
C LEU A 23 14.53 25.54 28.68
N ARG A 24 13.75 25.04 27.71
CA ARG A 24 13.97 25.26 26.27
C ARG A 24 12.62 25.54 25.61
N PRO A 25 12.14 26.77 25.68
CA PRO A 25 10.78 27.09 25.26
C PRO A 25 10.52 26.81 23.78
N ALA A 26 11.48 27.05 22.91
CA ALA A 26 11.34 26.85 21.49
C ALA A 26 11.16 25.36 21.09
N GLU A 27 12.05 24.49 21.55
CA GLU A 27 11.96 23.05 21.27
C GLU A 27 10.69 22.45 21.86
N GLN A 28 10.32 22.89 23.06
CA GLN A 28 9.11 22.41 23.74
C GLN A 28 7.83 22.83 23.03
N VAL A 29 7.75 24.07 22.55
CA VAL A 29 6.60 24.55 21.78
C VAL A 29 6.48 23.76 20.46
N PHE A 30 7.58 23.46 19.80
CA PHE A 30 7.56 22.62 18.60
C PHE A 30 7.06 21.20 18.89
N ASP A 31 7.52 20.58 19.98
CA ASP A 31 7.01 19.26 20.37
C ASP A 31 5.53 19.27 20.76
N ASP A 32 5.07 20.34 21.41
CA ASP A 32 3.65 20.54 21.70
C ASP A 32 2.81 20.71 20.43
N MET A 33 3.32 21.44 19.42
CA MET A 33 2.68 21.55 18.10
C MET A 33 2.53 20.18 17.43
N LEU A 34 3.58 19.36 17.42
CA LEU A 34 3.56 18.01 16.86
C LEU A 34 2.59 17.10 17.61
N THR A 35 2.55 17.21 18.93
CA THR A 35 1.62 16.47 19.79
C THR A 35 0.17 16.88 19.51
N GLY A 36 -0.09 18.17 19.42
CA GLY A 36 -1.39 18.72 19.09
C GLY A 36 -1.87 18.28 17.71
N TRP A 37 -0.98 18.33 16.71
CA TRP A 37 -1.31 17.85 15.37
C TRP A 37 -1.55 16.33 15.32
N SER A 38 -0.80 15.56 16.10
CA SER A 38 -1.06 14.12 16.26
C SER A 38 -2.45 13.87 16.85
N ALA A 39 -2.85 14.60 17.88
CA ALA A 39 -4.17 14.49 18.50
C ALA A 39 -5.29 14.87 17.50
N GLN A 40 -5.13 15.97 16.76
CA GLN A 40 -6.06 16.39 15.70
C GLN A 40 -6.20 15.32 14.59
N GLN A 41 -5.11 14.69 14.16
CA GLN A 41 -5.17 13.63 13.17
C GLN A 41 -5.82 12.35 13.73
N SER A 42 -5.57 12.04 14.99
CA SER A 42 -6.17 10.89 15.69
C SER A 42 -7.67 11.05 15.85
N SER A 43 -8.17 12.26 16.18
CA SER A 43 -9.61 12.55 16.24
C SER A 43 -10.33 12.35 14.90
N ARG A 44 -9.59 12.48 13.78
CA ARG A 44 -10.05 12.19 12.42
C ARG A 44 -9.90 10.71 12.04
N MET A 45 -9.57 9.85 13.00
CA MET A 45 -9.40 8.40 12.84
C MET A 45 -8.35 8.02 11.76
N LEU A 46 -7.31 8.85 11.57
CA LEU A 46 -6.22 8.50 10.68
C LEU A 46 -5.41 7.34 11.25
N ASN A 47 -4.84 6.53 10.35
CA ASN A 47 -4.00 5.40 10.76
C ASN A 47 -2.74 5.89 11.51
N PRO A 48 -2.39 5.32 12.68
CA PRO A 48 -1.21 5.72 13.45
C PRO A 48 0.09 5.75 12.64
N LYS A 49 0.29 4.80 11.72
CA LYS A 49 1.47 4.80 10.83
C LYS A 49 1.50 6.02 9.90
N THR A 50 0.34 6.48 9.44
CA THR A 50 0.24 7.70 8.61
C THR A 50 0.58 8.93 9.42
N ILE A 51 0.08 9.01 10.67
CA ILE A 51 0.38 10.10 11.59
C ILE A 51 1.89 10.16 11.85
N GLN A 52 2.49 9.03 12.24
CA GLN A 52 3.93 8.96 12.51
C GLN A 52 4.78 9.32 11.29
N ALA A 53 4.40 8.84 10.09
CA ALA A 53 5.10 9.20 8.86
C ALA A 53 5.05 10.71 8.59
N ARG A 54 3.92 11.36 8.80
CA ARG A 54 3.77 12.83 8.64
C ARG A 54 4.59 13.59 9.66
N LEU A 55 4.53 13.20 10.94
CA LEU A 55 5.36 13.81 11.99
C LEU A 55 6.85 13.69 11.69
N ALA A 56 7.28 12.53 11.18
CA ALA A 56 8.67 12.31 10.78
C ALA A 56 9.10 13.26 9.64
N GLN A 57 8.21 13.54 8.67
CA GLN A 57 8.53 14.50 7.60
C GLN A 57 8.66 15.93 8.11
N VAL A 58 7.78 16.36 9.02
CA VAL A 58 7.88 17.69 9.64
C VAL A 58 9.19 17.84 10.42
N ARG A 59 9.57 16.83 11.21
CA ARG A 59 10.86 16.85 11.92
C ARG A 59 12.05 16.84 10.96
N ARG A 60 11.96 16.11 9.85
CA ARG A 60 13.01 16.08 8.82
C ARG A 60 13.19 17.45 8.17
N PHE A 61 12.09 18.13 7.87
CA PHE A 61 12.11 19.49 7.33
C PHE A 61 12.72 20.49 8.32
N ALA A 62 12.28 20.49 9.58
CA ALA A 62 12.86 21.32 10.64
C ALA A 62 14.36 21.08 10.80
N GLY A 63 14.81 19.82 10.74
CA GLY A 63 16.24 19.46 10.78
C GLY A 63 17.03 19.91 9.56
N PHE A 64 16.40 20.00 8.39
CA PHE A 64 17.02 20.54 7.17
C PHE A 64 17.17 22.05 7.26
N CYS A 65 16.12 22.78 7.61
CA CYS A 65 16.15 24.24 7.73
C CYS A 65 17.02 24.73 8.92
N GLY A 66 17.19 23.89 9.94
CA GLY A 66 17.83 24.32 11.21
C GLY A 66 17.03 25.35 11.99
N SER A 67 15.77 25.60 11.62
CA SER A 67 14.83 26.59 12.17
C SER A 67 13.51 25.95 12.58
N LEU A 68 12.66 26.71 13.24
CA LEU A 68 11.39 26.25 13.82
C LEU A 68 10.18 26.85 13.08
N PRO A 69 8.96 26.31 13.23
CA PRO A 69 7.81 26.63 12.37
C PRO A 69 7.44 28.12 12.22
N TRP A 70 7.75 28.93 13.19
CA TRP A 70 7.49 30.38 13.17
C TRP A 70 8.57 31.20 12.44
N GLU A 71 9.64 30.54 11.97
CA GLU A 71 10.74 31.11 11.20
C GLU A 71 10.78 30.61 9.76
N TRP A 72 9.99 29.57 9.44
CA TRP A 72 9.99 28.98 8.10
C TRP A 72 9.47 29.94 7.03
N THR A 73 10.08 29.84 5.86
CA THR A 73 9.76 30.65 4.69
C THR A 73 9.44 29.76 3.49
N PRO A 74 8.77 30.28 2.45
CA PRO A 74 8.61 29.55 1.18
C PRO A 74 9.92 29.11 0.54
N ALA A 75 11.00 29.91 0.70
CA ALA A 75 12.33 29.58 0.18
C ALA A 75 12.89 28.28 0.81
N ASP A 76 12.64 28.02 2.08
CA ASP A 76 13.07 26.78 2.73
C ASP A 76 12.43 25.55 2.08
N VAL A 77 11.17 25.66 1.62
CA VAL A 77 10.49 24.58 0.89
C VAL A 77 11.12 24.35 -0.48
N GLU A 78 11.53 25.41 -1.16
CA GLU A 78 12.19 25.36 -2.48
C GLU A 78 13.58 24.74 -2.37
N GLU A 79 14.37 25.15 -1.38
CA GLU A 79 15.69 24.61 -1.11
C GLU A 79 15.62 23.14 -0.73
N TRP A 80 14.70 22.78 0.18
CA TRP A 80 14.49 21.38 0.56
C TRP A 80 14.03 20.52 -0.62
N THR A 81 13.16 21.05 -1.46
CA THR A 81 12.71 20.35 -2.67
C THR A 81 13.88 20.13 -3.61
N THR A 82 14.75 21.12 -3.81
CA THR A 82 15.94 21.01 -4.63
C THR A 82 16.89 19.94 -4.11
N GLU A 83 17.14 19.90 -2.80
CA GLU A 83 17.94 18.83 -2.17
C GLU A 83 17.29 17.44 -2.34
N LEU A 84 15.96 17.33 -2.21
CA LEU A 84 15.26 16.06 -2.43
C LEU A 84 15.33 15.57 -3.88
N VAL A 85 15.48 16.48 -4.86
CA VAL A 85 15.58 16.15 -6.29
C VAL A 85 17.01 15.83 -6.69
N SER A 86 18.00 16.59 -6.21
CA SER A 86 19.39 16.59 -6.70
C SER A 86 20.41 16.05 -5.69
N GLY A 87 20.03 15.76 -4.45
CA GLY A 87 20.92 15.23 -3.41
C GLY A 87 21.42 13.81 -3.71
N ASP A 88 22.28 13.27 -2.87
CA ASP A 88 22.93 11.96 -3.03
C ASP A 88 21.95 10.79 -3.28
N LYS A 89 20.72 10.91 -2.78
CA LYS A 89 19.65 9.93 -2.97
C LYS A 89 18.37 10.61 -3.46
N PRO A 90 18.25 10.90 -4.75
CA PRO A 90 17.11 11.59 -5.31
C PRO A 90 15.78 10.89 -4.98
N CYS A 91 14.80 11.67 -4.56
CA CYS A 91 13.47 11.16 -4.27
C CYS A 91 12.59 11.16 -5.52
N ALA A 92 11.76 10.13 -5.66
CA ALA A 92 10.73 10.10 -6.71
C ALA A 92 9.72 11.25 -6.52
N HIS A 93 9.22 11.82 -7.62
CA HIS A 93 8.25 12.93 -7.64
C HIS A 93 7.06 12.71 -6.67
N GLY A 94 6.45 11.52 -6.68
CA GLY A 94 5.35 11.19 -5.76
C GLY A 94 5.75 11.19 -4.27
N THR A 95 7.02 10.91 -3.96
CA THR A 95 7.58 10.99 -2.60
C THR A 95 7.73 12.44 -2.17
N ILE A 96 8.31 13.28 -3.02
CA ILE A 96 8.46 14.72 -2.77
C ILE A 96 7.09 15.34 -2.53
N ARG A 97 6.13 15.10 -3.40
CA ARG A 97 4.75 15.57 -3.24
C ARG A 97 4.11 15.10 -1.93
N SER A 98 4.38 13.87 -1.51
CA SER A 98 3.88 13.37 -0.22
C SER A 98 4.47 14.11 0.97
N TYR A 99 5.74 14.49 0.89
CA TYR A 99 6.43 15.26 1.92
C TYR A 99 5.90 16.68 1.99
N GLN A 100 5.83 17.37 0.87
CA GLN A 100 5.26 18.72 0.75
C GLN A 100 3.81 18.77 1.23
N ASN A 101 2.99 17.76 0.88
CA ASN A 101 1.62 17.67 1.40
C ASN A 101 1.57 17.48 2.92
N ALA A 102 2.52 16.78 3.53
CA ALA A 102 2.59 16.67 5.00
C ALA A 102 2.92 18.03 5.62
N MET A 103 3.84 18.79 5.01
CA MET A 103 4.21 20.14 5.43
C MET A 103 3.03 21.10 5.29
N ALA A 104 2.38 21.15 4.13
CA ALA A 104 1.20 22.01 3.91
C ALA A 104 0.10 21.77 4.96
N LEU A 105 -0.22 20.50 5.23
CA LEU A 105 -1.22 20.12 6.25
C LEU A 105 -0.81 20.48 7.67
N PHE A 106 0.49 20.51 7.96
CA PHE A 106 0.99 20.95 9.26
C PHE A 106 0.92 22.48 9.40
N CYS A 107 1.33 23.23 8.37
CA CYS A 107 1.20 24.67 8.34
C CYS A 107 -0.28 25.11 8.42
N ASP A 108 -1.19 24.43 7.70
CA ASP A 108 -2.64 24.66 7.82
C ASP A 108 -3.14 24.46 9.26
N PHE A 109 -2.63 23.46 9.98
CA PHE A 109 -2.97 23.24 11.38
C PHE A 109 -2.44 24.37 12.28
N LEU A 110 -1.22 24.83 12.06
CA LEU A 110 -0.61 25.89 12.87
C LEU A 110 -1.24 27.27 12.63
N THR A 111 -1.65 27.55 11.40
CA THR A 111 -2.26 28.82 11.01
C THR A 111 -3.76 28.88 11.27
N ASP A 112 -4.37 27.78 11.64
CA ASP A 112 -5.78 27.76 12.05
C ASP A 112 -5.93 28.37 13.45
N ARG A 113 -6.47 29.61 13.51
CA ARG A 113 -6.67 30.38 14.73
C ARG A 113 -7.38 29.63 15.85
N ARG A 114 -8.19 28.62 15.49
CA ARG A 114 -8.91 27.79 16.47
C ARG A 114 -7.99 26.97 17.38
N TYR A 115 -6.71 26.83 17.06
CA TYR A 115 -5.73 26.11 17.87
C TYR A 115 -4.83 27.03 18.70
N GLY A 116 -4.80 28.35 18.44
CA GLY A 116 -4.09 29.36 19.22
C GLY A 116 -2.57 29.37 19.09
N TRP A 117 -2.02 28.73 18.04
CA TRP A 117 -0.56 28.64 17.85
C TRP A 117 0.05 29.96 17.37
N ILE A 118 -0.70 30.76 16.59
CA ILE A 118 -0.27 32.08 16.12
C ILE A 118 -0.01 32.98 17.32
N GLU A 119 -1.01 33.19 18.15
CA GLU A 119 -0.96 34.05 19.31
C GLU A 119 0.12 33.58 20.29
N ARG A 120 0.25 32.27 20.48
CA ARG A 120 1.24 31.72 21.38
C ARG A 120 2.69 31.94 20.90
N CYS A 121 2.95 31.84 19.60
CA CYS A 121 4.27 32.09 19.04
C CYS A 121 4.60 33.60 19.05
N GLU A 122 3.66 34.45 18.73
CA GLU A 122 3.85 35.91 18.83
C GLU A 122 4.20 36.34 20.25
N GLU A 123 3.49 35.83 21.27
CA GLU A 123 3.77 36.09 22.69
C GLU A 123 5.18 35.65 23.10
N LEU A 124 5.65 34.49 22.65
CA LEU A 124 6.92 33.89 23.10
C LEU A 124 8.12 34.31 22.27
N PHE A 125 7.95 34.51 20.96
CA PHE A 125 9.04 34.62 20.00
C PHE A 125 8.96 35.88 19.13
N GLY A 126 7.87 36.66 19.22
CA GLY A 126 7.66 37.89 18.42
C GLY A 126 7.40 37.63 16.94
N THR A 127 7.13 36.35 16.57
CA THR A 127 6.81 35.89 15.21
C THR A 127 5.84 34.74 15.28
N HIS A 128 5.21 34.36 14.17
CA HIS A 128 4.23 33.28 14.12
C HIS A 128 4.37 32.39 12.89
N PRO A 129 3.87 31.14 12.95
CA PRO A 129 3.85 30.25 11.80
C PRO A 129 2.98 30.80 10.67
N VAL A 130 3.44 30.60 9.42
CA VAL A 130 2.70 30.92 8.21
C VAL A 130 2.57 29.67 7.31
N GLN A 131 1.66 29.71 6.32
CA GLN A 131 1.64 28.69 5.29
C GLN A 131 2.81 28.93 4.34
N VAL A 132 3.73 27.97 4.26
CA VAL A 132 4.94 28.10 3.42
C VAL A 132 4.86 27.25 2.14
N CYS A 133 3.85 26.34 2.04
CA CYS A 133 3.63 25.49 0.88
C CYS A 133 2.52 26.06 0.02
N HIS A 134 2.83 26.41 -1.22
CA HIS A 134 1.91 27.01 -2.18
C HIS A 134 1.92 26.25 -3.51
N GLU A 135 0.94 26.47 -4.39
CA GLU A 135 0.87 25.80 -5.70
C GLU A 135 2.12 26.05 -6.56
N TRP A 136 2.72 27.22 -6.43
CA TRP A 136 3.90 27.62 -7.20
C TRP A 136 5.23 27.07 -6.68
N ASN A 137 5.31 26.57 -5.42
CA ASN A 137 6.52 25.99 -4.84
C ASN A 137 6.36 24.51 -4.43
N THR A 138 5.26 23.88 -4.81
CA THR A 138 5.01 22.46 -4.53
C THR A 138 4.80 21.66 -5.81
N ALA A 139 5.18 20.40 -5.78
CA ALA A 139 5.07 19.49 -6.92
C ALA A 139 3.60 19.27 -7.31
N ILE A 140 3.27 19.58 -8.56
CA ILE A 140 1.93 19.43 -9.14
C ILE A 140 1.56 17.94 -9.22
N HIS A 141 0.28 17.62 -9.08
CA HIS A 141 -0.22 16.29 -9.36
C HIS A 141 -0.15 16.07 -10.87
N THR A 142 0.90 15.40 -11.32
CA THR A 142 0.93 14.88 -12.69
C THR A 142 -0.16 13.81 -12.78
N GLY A 143 -1.07 14.00 -13.72
CA GLY A 143 -2.17 13.07 -13.97
C GLY A 143 -1.66 11.66 -14.29
N ASP A 144 -2.56 10.70 -14.30
CA ASP A 144 -2.30 9.26 -14.42
C ASP A 144 -1.40 8.82 -15.61
N HIS A 145 -1.07 9.70 -16.53
CA HIS A 145 -0.30 9.39 -17.75
C HIS A 145 1.22 9.29 -17.55
N GLU A 146 1.79 9.82 -16.48
CA GLU A 146 3.25 9.80 -16.27
C GLU A 146 3.73 8.77 -15.26
N ALA A 147 2.84 8.17 -14.50
CA ALA A 147 3.18 7.08 -13.61
C ALA A 147 3.36 5.77 -14.41
N ARG A 148 4.45 5.64 -15.17
CA ARG A 148 4.94 4.30 -15.50
C ARG A 148 5.10 3.57 -14.17
N PRO A 149 4.47 2.40 -13.97
CA PRO A 149 4.71 1.65 -12.75
C PRO A 149 6.21 1.45 -12.65
N ALA A 150 6.81 1.91 -11.55
CA ALA A 150 8.25 1.79 -11.31
C ALA A 150 8.72 0.33 -11.37
N VAL A 151 7.78 -0.60 -11.36
CA VAL A 151 8.01 -2.04 -11.35
C VAL A 151 7.09 -2.72 -12.38
N ARG A 152 7.71 -3.43 -13.30
CA ARG A 152 7.00 -4.24 -14.30
C ARG A 152 6.30 -5.46 -13.67
N PRO A 153 5.27 -6.03 -14.32
CA PRO A 153 4.80 -7.38 -13.99
C PRO A 153 5.90 -8.41 -14.29
N LEU A 154 5.83 -9.56 -13.61
CA LEU A 154 6.53 -10.76 -14.02
C LEU A 154 5.87 -11.30 -15.29
N SER A 155 6.64 -11.78 -16.23
CA SER A 155 6.14 -12.55 -17.37
C SER A 155 5.54 -13.88 -16.88
N ARG A 156 4.79 -14.58 -17.76
CA ARG A 156 4.22 -15.90 -17.43
C ARG A 156 5.31 -16.92 -17.09
N SER A 157 6.40 -16.91 -17.86
CA SER A 157 7.55 -17.77 -17.60
C SER A 157 8.24 -17.43 -16.27
N GLU A 158 8.40 -16.15 -15.95
CA GLU A 158 8.97 -15.74 -14.65
C GLU A 158 8.07 -16.14 -13.47
N VAL A 159 6.74 -16.02 -13.61
CA VAL A 159 5.79 -16.49 -12.58
C VAL A 159 5.91 -17.99 -12.41
N GLN A 160 6.00 -18.77 -13.50
CA GLN A 160 6.16 -20.21 -13.43
C GLN A 160 7.50 -20.56 -12.76
N THR A 161 8.61 -20.00 -13.22
CA THR A 161 9.94 -20.21 -12.62
C THR A 161 9.95 -19.88 -11.12
N PHE A 162 9.27 -18.81 -10.73
CA PHE A 162 9.14 -18.41 -9.31
C PHE A 162 8.36 -19.47 -8.50
N PHE A 163 7.30 -20.05 -9.08
CA PHE A 163 6.50 -21.08 -8.42
C PHE A 163 7.25 -22.41 -8.35
N ASP A 164 7.90 -22.83 -9.42
CA ASP A 164 8.71 -24.04 -9.45
C ASP A 164 9.83 -23.99 -8.41
N TYR A 165 10.54 -22.86 -8.35
CA TYR A 165 11.55 -22.63 -7.32
C TYR A 165 10.97 -22.70 -5.89
N ALA A 166 9.77 -22.12 -5.67
CA ALA A 166 9.11 -22.15 -4.38
C ALA A 166 8.77 -23.60 -3.96
N ASP A 167 8.33 -24.42 -4.90
CA ASP A 167 8.01 -25.84 -4.69
C ASP A 167 9.29 -26.68 -4.47
N ASP A 168 10.32 -26.48 -5.28
CA ASP A 168 11.63 -27.12 -5.09
C ASP A 168 12.21 -26.86 -3.70
N ARG A 169 12.07 -25.64 -3.18
CA ARG A 169 12.48 -25.32 -1.80
C ARG A 169 11.68 -26.09 -0.75
N VAL A 170 10.39 -26.33 -0.98
CA VAL A 170 9.57 -27.15 -0.09
C VAL A 170 10.08 -28.60 -0.09
N ASP A 171 10.30 -29.17 -1.25
CA ASP A 171 10.77 -30.55 -1.40
C ASP A 171 12.15 -30.76 -0.80
N GLN A 172 13.07 -29.82 -1.04
CA GLN A 172 14.39 -29.85 -0.41
C GLN A 172 14.33 -29.73 1.11
N ALA A 173 13.44 -28.88 1.65
CA ALA A 173 13.28 -28.73 3.09
C ALA A 173 12.67 -29.97 3.74
N ARG A 174 11.70 -30.62 3.08
CA ARG A 174 11.10 -31.89 3.50
C ARG A 174 12.11 -33.04 3.48
N THR A 175 12.82 -33.22 2.37
CA THR A 175 13.81 -34.30 2.17
C THR A 175 14.96 -34.19 3.18
N ARG A 176 15.41 -33.00 3.49
CA ARG A 176 16.48 -32.76 4.46
C ARG A 176 16.03 -32.85 5.93
N GLY A 177 14.75 -33.10 6.22
CA GLY A 177 14.20 -33.13 7.56
C GLY A 177 14.39 -31.83 8.35
N LYS A 178 14.56 -30.67 7.66
CA LYS A 178 14.81 -29.39 8.32
C LYS A 178 13.61 -28.94 9.16
N LYS A 179 13.86 -28.58 10.40
CA LYS A 179 12.92 -27.77 11.16
C LYS A 179 12.58 -26.55 10.33
N GLY A 180 11.33 -26.18 10.15
CA GLY A 180 10.95 -25.01 9.36
C GLY A 180 10.43 -25.30 7.94
N TRP A 181 10.39 -26.54 7.48
CA TRP A 181 9.79 -26.91 6.19
C TRP A 181 8.33 -26.42 6.07
N LYS A 182 7.60 -26.41 7.20
CA LYS A 182 6.23 -25.85 7.29
C LYS A 182 6.17 -24.38 6.87
N SER A 183 7.14 -23.60 7.35
CA SER A 183 7.25 -22.17 6.99
C SER A 183 7.59 -21.97 5.51
N VAL A 184 8.43 -22.83 4.93
CA VAL A 184 8.73 -22.80 3.49
C VAL A 184 7.49 -23.12 2.67
N PHE A 185 6.73 -24.16 3.05
CA PHE A 185 5.47 -24.52 2.39
C PHE A 185 4.43 -23.39 2.48
N ARG A 186 4.26 -22.81 3.67
CA ARG A 186 3.39 -21.63 3.86
C ARG A 186 3.78 -20.49 2.93
N ASP A 187 5.07 -20.19 2.81
CA ASP A 187 5.56 -19.09 1.99
C ASP A 187 5.30 -19.34 0.50
N ALA A 188 5.54 -20.56 0.01
CA ALA A 188 5.22 -20.97 -1.35
C ALA A 188 3.73 -20.80 -1.65
N THR A 189 2.86 -21.31 -0.76
CA THR A 189 1.40 -21.16 -0.89
C THR A 189 0.99 -19.69 -0.85
N LEU A 190 1.58 -18.87 0.03
CA LEU A 190 1.27 -17.45 0.16
C LEU A 190 1.56 -16.69 -1.14
N PHE A 191 2.72 -16.89 -1.77
CA PHE A 191 3.05 -16.22 -3.03
C PHE A 191 2.12 -16.64 -4.16
N LYS A 192 1.77 -17.92 -4.24
CA LYS A 192 0.75 -18.42 -5.17
C LYS A 192 -0.60 -17.74 -4.91
N LYS A 193 -0.99 -17.49 -3.64
CA LYS A 193 -2.25 -16.79 -3.33
C LYS A 193 -2.22 -15.30 -3.63
N ILE A 194 -1.09 -14.62 -3.49
CA ILE A 194 -0.95 -13.24 -3.99
C ILE A 194 -1.27 -13.19 -5.49
N THR A 195 -0.74 -14.14 -6.26
CA THR A 195 -0.95 -14.23 -7.70
C THR A 195 -2.36 -14.70 -8.05
N ALA A 196 -2.92 -15.67 -7.32
CA ALA A 196 -4.25 -16.25 -7.62
C ALA A 196 -5.41 -15.24 -7.43
N PHE A 197 -5.27 -14.31 -6.50
CA PHE A 197 -6.32 -13.34 -6.13
C PHE A 197 -5.89 -11.88 -6.28
N GLY A 198 -4.74 -11.60 -6.86
CA GLY A 198 -4.23 -10.25 -7.05
C GLY A 198 -4.13 -9.44 -5.74
N LEU A 199 -3.72 -10.08 -4.64
CA LEU A 199 -3.73 -9.49 -3.31
C LEU A 199 -2.57 -8.52 -3.06
N ARG A 200 -2.82 -7.48 -2.26
CA ARG A 200 -1.73 -6.66 -1.72
C ARG A 200 -1.04 -7.39 -0.58
N ARG A 201 0.25 -7.11 -0.37
CA ARG A 201 1.06 -7.67 0.71
C ARG A 201 0.38 -7.65 2.09
N ARG A 202 -0.29 -6.55 2.45
CA ARG A 202 -1.03 -6.45 3.70
C ARG A 202 -2.31 -7.29 3.67
N GLU A 203 -2.99 -7.31 2.55
CA GLU A 203 -4.25 -8.04 2.41
C GLU A 203 -4.02 -9.54 2.61
N VAL A 204 -3.05 -10.11 1.90
CA VAL A 204 -2.73 -11.54 2.04
C VAL A 204 -2.28 -11.89 3.45
N GLY A 205 -1.42 -11.09 4.08
CA GLY A 205 -0.93 -11.35 5.44
C GLY A 205 -2.02 -11.32 6.51
N MET A 206 -3.15 -10.68 6.23
CA MET A 206 -4.28 -10.54 7.16
C MET A 206 -5.43 -11.51 6.90
N LEU A 207 -5.28 -12.43 5.94
CA LEU A 207 -6.31 -13.42 5.64
C LEU A 207 -6.49 -14.41 6.79
N ASP A 208 -7.74 -14.77 6.99
CA ASP A 208 -8.17 -15.84 7.85
C ASP A 208 -8.82 -16.95 7.03
N LEU A 209 -8.92 -18.16 7.58
CA LEU A 209 -9.51 -19.30 6.87
C LEU A 209 -10.98 -19.05 6.50
N HIS A 210 -11.73 -18.37 7.37
CA HIS A 210 -13.13 -18.02 7.12
C HIS A 210 -13.33 -16.87 6.10
N ASP A 211 -12.27 -16.25 5.60
CA ASP A 211 -12.36 -15.30 4.51
C ASP A 211 -12.64 -15.99 3.15
N PHE A 212 -12.53 -17.31 3.09
CA PHE A 212 -12.86 -18.07 1.90
C PHE A 212 -14.27 -18.64 1.97
N THR A 213 -15.01 -18.47 0.87
CA THR A 213 -16.38 -18.98 0.74
C THR A 213 -16.61 -19.62 -0.63
N ARG A 214 -17.67 -20.41 -0.74
CA ARG A 214 -18.06 -21.04 -2.01
C ARG A 214 -18.54 -19.98 -3.00
N ASN A 215 -18.26 -20.23 -4.27
CA ASN A 215 -18.90 -19.55 -5.38
C ASN A 215 -19.98 -20.49 -5.96
N PRO A 216 -21.27 -20.16 -5.88
CA PRO A 216 -22.33 -21.05 -6.39
C PRO A 216 -22.26 -21.30 -7.89
N THR A 217 -21.71 -20.36 -8.65
CA THR A 217 -21.56 -20.40 -10.11
C THR A 217 -20.27 -21.05 -10.59
N ALA A 218 -19.32 -21.33 -9.67
CA ALA A 218 -18.02 -21.93 -9.97
C ALA A 218 -17.67 -22.96 -8.88
N THR A 219 -18.42 -24.07 -8.90
CA THR A 219 -18.38 -25.10 -7.84
C THR A 219 -17.07 -25.88 -7.79
N GLU A 220 -16.31 -25.88 -8.87
CA GLU A 220 -14.99 -26.52 -9.01
C GLU A 220 -13.96 -25.99 -8.00
N PHE A 221 -14.10 -24.74 -7.58
CA PHE A 221 -13.23 -24.14 -6.56
C PHE A 221 -13.60 -24.52 -5.11
N GLY A 222 -14.70 -25.26 -4.90
CA GLY A 222 -15.14 -25.68 -3.58
C GLY A 222 -15.32 -24.49 -2.62
N ARG A 223 -14.82 -24.60 -1.39
CA ARG A 223 -14.90 -23.52 -0.39
C ARG A 223 -13.94 -22.35 -0.67
N PHE A 224 -13.07 -22.44 -1.66
CA PHE A 224 -12.07 -21.42 -2.01
C PHE A 224 -12.45 -20.60 -3.24
N GLY A 225 -13.70 -20.66 -3.69
CA GLY A 225 -14.18 -19.97 -4.89
C GLY A 225 -14.25 -18.44 -4.75
N VAL A 226 -14.35 -17.92 -3.53
CA VAL A 226 -14.36 -16.48 -3.25
C VAL A 226 -13.39 -16.19 -2.10
N CYS A 227 -12.53 -15.19 -2.27
CA CYS A 227 -11.69 -14.63 -1.22
C CYS A 227 -12.26 -13.27 -0.77
N ASN A 228 -12.75 -13.16 0.46
CA ASN A 228 -13.32 -11.95 1.05
C ASN A 228 -12.21 -11.10 1.68
N VAL A 229 -11.72 -10.12 0.96
CA VAL A 229 -10.66 -9.21 1.43
C VAL A 229 -11.26 -8.15 2.36
N ARG A 230 -10.99 -8.27 3.67
CA ARG A 230 -11.50 -7.36 4.71
C ARG A 230 -10.57 -6.18 5.01
N TRP A 231 -9.29 -6.29 4.73
CA TRP A 231 -8.24 -5.37 5.20
C TRP A 231 -7.60 -4.55 4.06
N ALA A 232 -8.41 -4.13 3.10
CA ALA A 232 -7.93 -3.24 2.04
C ALA A 232 -7.54 -1.85 2.59
N LYS A 233 -6.82 -1.07 1.78
CA LYS A 233 -6.36 0.27 2.19
C LYS A 233 -7.55 1.17 2.54
N ALA A 234 -7.62 1.61 3.79
CA ALA A 234 -8.52 2.68 4.22
C ALA A 234 -8.06 4.04 3.67
N SER A 235 -9.00 4.96 3.47
CA SER A 235 -8.69 6.33 3.06
C SER A 235 -9.40 7.33 3.97
N ARG A 236 -8.71 8.41 4.35
CA ARG A 236 -9.27 9.54 5.11
C ARG A 236 -9.98 9.15 6.42
N GLY A 237 -9.44 8.16 7.16
CA GLY A 237 -10.04 7.73 8.43
C GLY A 237 -11.24 6.77 8.27
N SER A 238 -11.63 6.39 7.04
CA SER A 238 -12.67 5.37 6.83
C SER A 238 -12.22 3.99 7.26
N GLN A 239 -13.18 3.10 7.53
CA GLN A 239 -12.88 1.69 7.72
C GLN A 239 -12.23 1.07 6.47
N PRO A 240 -11.43 -0.03 6.64
CA PRO A 240 -10.91 -0.76 5.50
C PRO A 240 -12.02 -1.19 4.54
N ARG A 241 -11.81 -0.98 3.25
CA ARG A 241 -12.77 -1.43 2.25
C ARG A 241 -12.79 -2.95 2.20
N ARG A 242 -13.98 -3.49 1.99
CA ARG A 242 -14.19 -4.91 1.78
C ARG A 242 -14.42 -5.16 0.27
N ARG A 243 -13.93 -6.28 -0.23
CA ARG A 243 -14.25 -6.76 -1.58
C ARG A 243 -14.21 -8.28 -1.61
N ALA A 244 -15.01 -8.86 -2.47
CA ALA A 244 -14.93 -10.26 -2.84
C ALA A 244 -14.04 -10.40 -4.09
N VAL A 245 -13.13 -11.36 -4.08
CA VAL A 245 -12.28 -11.69 -5.22
C VAL A 245 -12.60 -13.14 -5.62
N LEU A 246 -13.02 -13.34 -6.87
CA LEU A 246 -13.37 -14.65 -7.38
C LEU A 246 -12.10 -15.41 -7.80
N ALA A 247 -12.06 -16.70 -7.53
CA ALA A 247 -11.04 -17.58 -8.09
C ALA A 247 -11.23 -17.71 -9.60
N VAL A 248 -10.15 -17.60 -10.36
CA VAL A 248 -10.16 -17.66 -11.83
C VAL A 248 -9.16 -18.70 -12.39
N PHE A 249 -8.25 -19.18 -11.56
CA PHE A 249 -7.26 -20.18 -11.97
C PHE A 249 -7.59 -21.54 -11.34
N ASP A 250 -7.60 -22.60 -12.12
CA ASP A 250 -7.92 -23.98 -11.71
C ASP A 250 -7.00 -24.50 -10.59
N TRP A 251 -5.72 -24.14 -10.62
CA TRP A 251 -4.73 -24.50 -9.61
C TRP A 251 -4.96 -23.78 -8.25
N THR A 252 -5.86 -22.82 -8.17
CA THR A 252 -6.11 -22.05 -6.94
C THR A 252 -6.56 -22.94 -5.78
N ARG A 253 -7.50 -23.86 -6.05
CA ARG A 253 -8.07 -24.74 -5.04
C ARG A 253 -7.06 -25.77 -4.53
N PRO A 254 -6.43 -26.62 -5.34
CA PRO A 254 -5.54 -27.66 -4.83
C PRO A 254 -4.40 -27.11 -3.98
N VAL A 255 -3.79 -26.00 -4.40
CA VAL A 255 -2.68 -25.37 -3.67
C VAL A 255 -3.07 -24.92 -2.24
N ILE A 256 -4.26 -24.35 -2.06
CA ILE A 256 -4.68 -23.90 -0.72
C ILE A 256 -5.25 -25.04 0.11
N GLU A 257 -5.92 -25.99 -0.53
CA GLU A 257 -6.53 -27.14 0.13
C GLU A 257 -5.45 -28.01 0.77
N GLU A 258 -4.38 -28.34 0.06
CA GLU A 258 -3.21 -29.06 0.59
C GLU A 258 -2.60 -28.32 1.80
N TYR A 259 -2.36 -27.01 1.68
CA TYR A 259 -1.80 -26.24 2.78
C TYR A 259 -2.69 -26.27 4.02
N VAL A 260 -3.99 -26.04 3.84
CA VAL A 260 -4.95 -25.94 4.96
C VAL A 260 -5.21 -27.30 5.61
N THR A 261 -5.17 -28.39 4.84
CA THR A 261 -5.45 -29.74 5.35
C THR A 261 -4.21 -30.37 5.98
N ASP A 262 -3.05 -30.24 5.33
CA ASP A 262 -1.88 -31.06 5.67
C ASP A 262 -0.79 -30.28 6.43
N VAL A 263 -0.73 -28.95 6.27
CA VAL A 263 0.39 -28.17 6.79
C VAL A 263 -0.02 -27.17 7.88
N LEU A 264 -1.13 -26.45 7.68
CA LEU A 264 -1.60 -25.46 8.64
C LEU A 264 -1.84 -26.02 10.05
N PRO A 265 -2.44 -27.23 10.22
CA PRO A 265 -2.63 -27.82 11.55
C PRO A 265 -1.34 -28.09 12.32
N LEU A 266 -0.22 -28.26 11.60
CA LEU A 266 1.09 -28.54 12.21
C LEU A 266 1.73 -27.30 12.87
N PHE A 267 1.17 -26.10 12.69
CA PHE A 267 1.66 -24.91 13.40
C PHE A 267 1.13 -24.80 14.83
N ASP A 268 0.10 -25.58 15.18
CA ASP A 268 -0.48 -25.65 16.52
C ASP A 268 -0.77 -24.25 17.11
N VAL A 269 -1.49 -23.43 16.36
CA VAL A 269 -1.81 -22.05 16.76
C VAL A 269 -3.10 -21.98 17.55
N ALA A 270 -3.12 -21.14 18.59
CA ALA A 270 -4.32 -20.90 19.40
C ALA A 270 -5.48 -20.28 18.61
N ASP A 271 -5.18 -19.40 17.63
CA ASP A 271 -6.17 -18.83 16.71
C ASP A 271 -6.29 -19.70 15.46
N ALA A 272 -7.19 -20.67 15.51
CA ALA A 272 -7.48 -21.58 14.39
C ALA A 272 -7.98 -20.88 13.12
N ALA A 273 -8.36 -19.60 13.18
CA ALA A 273 -8.76 -18.83 12.00
C ALA A 273 -7.56 -18.30 11.20
N MET A 274 -6.41 -18.13 11.83
CA MET A 274 -5.22 -17.54 11.24
C MET A 274 -4.68 -18.38 10.08
N LEU A 275 -4.68 -17.83 8.88
CA LEU A 275 -4.21 -18.57 7.69
C LEU A 275 -2.68 -18.64 7.58
N TRP A 276 -1.96 -17.61 8.02
CA TRP A 276 -0.50 -17.51 7.85
C TRP A 276 0.22 -17.36 9.19
N PRO A 277 0.32 -18.41 9.99
CA PRO A 277 1.02 -18.38 11.27
C PRO A 277 2.54 -18.42 11.08
N THR A 278 3.26 -17.83 12.04
CA THR A 278 4.69 -18.10 12.25
C THR A 278 4.84 -19.31 13.17
N GLU A 279 6.05 -19.89 13.24
CA GLU A 279 6.37 -20.95 14.21
C GLU A 279 6.28 -20.47 15.68
N ARG A 280 6.21 -19.16 15.91
CA ARG A 280 5.97 -18.53 17.20
C ARG A 280 4.50 -18.18 17.43
N GLN A 281 3.59 -18.83 16.73
CA GLN A 281 2.13 -18.68 16.86
C GLN A 281 1.61 -17.24 16.63
N SER A 282 2.36 -16.40 15.96
CA SER A 282 1.95 -15.05 15.56
C SER A 282 1.68 -14.96 14.06
N ARG A 283 0.94 -13.95 13.64
CA ARG A 283 0.70 -13.68 12.23
C ARG A 283 1.97 -13.14 11.54
N ILE A 284 2.24 -13.58 10.31
CA ILE A 284 3.34 -13.03 9.52
C ILE A 284 3.15 -11.53 9.26
N THR A 285 4.26 -10.81 9.16
CA THR A 285 4.26 -9.37 8.88
C THR A 285 4.47 -9.08 7.38
N GLY A 286 4.05 -7.88 6.94
CA GLY A 286 4.36 -7.44 5.58
C GLY A 286 5.87 -7.34 5.30
N SER A 287 6.68 -7.02 6.32
CA SER A 287 8.14 -7.00 6.19
C SER A 287 8.70 -8.40 5.94
N TYR A 288 8.19 -9.41 6.65
CA TYR A 288 8.54 -10.81 6.42
C TYR A 288 8.26 -11.24 4.98
N ILE A 289 7.05 -10.94 4.48
CA ILE A 289 6.67 -11.26 3.08
C ILE A 289 7.63 -10.59 2.09
N GLY A 290 8.01 -9.32 2.34
CA GLY A 290 8.97 -8.61 1.50
C GLY A 290 10.35 -9.25 1.50
N MET A 291 10.85 -9.63 2.67
CA MET A 291 12.14 -10.28 2.85
C MET A 291 12.18 -11.66 2.13
N ARG A 292 11.15 -12.48 2.30
CA ARG A 292 11.08 -13.80 1.65
C ARG A 292 10.99 -13.69 0.13
N PHE A 293 10.24 -12.72 -0.37
CA PHE A 293 10.19 -12.46 -1.81
C PHE A 293 11.57 -12.03 -2.35
N ALA A 294 12.26 -11.14 -1.65
CA ALA A 294 13.59 -10.69 -2.06
C ALA A 294 14.58 -11.86 -2.12
N GLU A 295 14.56 -12.75 -1.14
CA GLU A 295 15.37 -13.98 -1.16
C GLU A 295 15.09 -14.83 -2.41
N TYR A 296 13.83 -15.12 -2.75
CA TYR A 296 13.46 -15.90 -3.93
C TYR A 296 13.88 -15.19 -5.22
N ARG A 297 13.63 -13.87 -5.30
CA ARG A 297 14.05 -13.03 -6.42
C ARG A 297 15.54 -13.08 -6.66
N ASP A 298 16.33 -12.92 -5.60
CA ASP A 298 17.79 -12.85 -5.67
C ASP A 298 18.39 -14.23 -6.03
N ASP A 299 17.88 -15.31 -5.45
CA ASP A 299 18.28 -16.69 -5.78
C ASP A 299 17.97 -17.05 -7.26
N LEU A 300 16.90 -16.48 -7.84
CA LEU A 300 16.54 -16.66 -9.24
C LEU A 300 17.27 -15.70 -10.19
N GLY A 301 18.04 -14.75 -9.68
CA GLY A 301 18.71 -13.75 -10.49
C GLY A 301 17.76 -12.76 -11.17
N PHE A 302 16.56 -12.56 -10.62
CA PHE A 302 15.59 -11.62 -11.15
C PHE A 302 15.98 -10.17 -10.84
N ASP A 303 15.41 -9.23 -11.61
CA ASP A 303 15.65 -7.80 -11.42
C ASP A 303 15.40 -7.35 -9.96
N ALA A 304 16.40 -6.71 -9.36
CA ALA A 304 16.38 -6.21 -7.99
C ALA A 304 15.24 -5.21 -7.69
N ALA A 305 14.70 -4.54 -8.71
CA ALA A 305 13.55 -3.66 -8.59
C ALA A 305 12.23 -4.41 -8.32
N LEU A 306 12.16 -5.71 -8.60
CA LEU A 306 10.96 -6.51 -8.36
C LEU A 306 10.69 -6.68 -6.86
N HIS A 307 9.45 -6.56 -6.47
CA HIS A 307 8.97 -6.69 -5.09
C HIS A 307 7.59 -7.38 -5.05
N PRO A 308 7.04 -7.82 -3.91
CA PRO A 308 5.81 -8.62 -3.88
C PRO A 308 4.61 -8.04 -4.63
N HIS A 309 4.58 -6.73 -4.88
CA HIS A 309 3.47 -6.12 -5.60
C HIS A 309 3.48 -6.47 -7.11
N CYS A 310 4.64 -6.85 -7.65
CA CYS A 310 4.73 -7.29 -9.06
C CYS A 310 3.89 -8.55 -9.34
N LEU A 311 3.72 -9.47 -8.37
CA LEU A 311 2.82 -10.62 -8.50
C LEU A 311 1.35 -10.19 -8.72
N ARG A 312 0.92 -9.14 -8.03
CA ARG A 312 -0.40 -8.55 -8.27
C ARG A 312 -0.46 -7.82 -9.63
N HIS A 313 0.61 -7.16 -10.04
CA HIS A 313 0.70 -6.58 -11.38
C HIS A 313 0.57 -7.67 -12.44
N SER A 314 1.26 -8.80 -12.26
CA SER A 314 1.14 -9.95 -13.16
C SER A 314 -0.29 -10.48 -13.22
N TYR A 315 -0.98 -10.61 -12.08
CA TYR A 315 -2.40 -11.00 -12.06
C TYR A 315 -3.25 -10.08 -12.95
N VAL A 316 -3.13 -8.76 -12.79
CA VAL A 316 -3.91 -7.80 -13.59
C VAL A 316 -3.56 -7.90 -15.08
N THR A 317 -2.26 -7.88 -15.41
CA THR A 317 -1.78 -7.92 -16.80
C THR A 317 -2.19 -9.22 -17.47
N HIS A 318 -1.97 -10.35 -16.81
CA HIS A 318 -2.27 -11.67 -17.41
C HIS A 318 -3.77 -11.87 -17.60
N LEU A 319 -4.63 -11.44 -16.69
CA LEU A 319 -6.09 -11.52 -16.88
C LEU A 319 -6.56 -10.65 -18.05
N ILE A 320 -6.03 -9.44 -18.19
CA ILE A 320 -6.34 -8.60 -19.35
C ILE A 320 -5.86 -9.29 -20.65
N GLU A 321 -4.65 -9.86 -20.66
CA GLU A 321 -4.11 -10.59 -21.81
C GLU A 321 -4.89 -11.87 -22.14
N ASP A 322 -5.50 -12.51 -21.13
CA ASP A 322 -6.39 -13.67 -21.30
C ASP A 322 -7.79 -13.26 -21.78
N GLY A 323 -8.05 -11.95 -21.91
CA GLY A 323 -9.29 -11.42 -22.47
C GLY A 323 -10.39 -11.22 -21.44
N PHE A 324 -10.09 -11.23 -20.12
CA PHE A 324 -11.06 -10.84 -19.11
C PHE A 324 -11.43 -9.36 -19.24
N ASP A 325 -12.68 -9.06 -18.99
CA ASP A 325 -13.19 -7.70 -19.03
C ASP A 325 -12.40 -6.77 -18.05
N PRO A 326 -11.90 -5.61 -18.50
CA PRO A 326 -11.13 -4.71 -17.66
C PRO A 326 -11.87 -4.23 -16.41
N LEU A 327 -13.20 -4.07 -16.47
CA LEU A 327 -14.02 -3.69 -15.32
C LEU A 327 -14.07 -4.82 -14.30
N PHE A 328 -14.22 -6.07 -14.76
CA PHE A 328 -14.12 -7.25 -13.91
C PHE A 328 -12.75 -7.27 -13.19
N VAL A 329 -11.65 -7.12 -13.92
CA VAL A 329 -10.30 -7.11 -13.34
C VAL A 329 -10.13 -5.95 -12.34
N GLN A 330 -10.65 -4.77 -12.65
CA GLN A 330 -10.66 -3.62 -11.74
C GLN A 330 -11.37 -3.93 -10.42
N GLN A 331 -12.55 -4.56 -10.50
CA GLN A 331 -13.33 -4.96 -9.32
C GLN A 331 -12.59 -6.00 -8.48
N GLN A 332 -11.99 -7.02 -9.11
CA GLN A 332 -11.19 -8.06 -8.46
C GLN A 332 -10.08 -7.45 -7.61
N VAL A 333 -9.32 -6.52 -8.15
CA VAL A 333 -8.21 -5.91 -7.43
C VAL A 333 -8.61 -4.70 -6.57
N GLY A 334 -9.82 -4.17 -6.72
CA GLY A 334 -10.32 -3.03 -5.97
C GLY A 334 -9.55 -1.75 -6.28
N HIS A 335 -9.32 -1.46 -7.55
CA HIS A 335 -8.83 -0.16 -8.01
C HIS A 335 -9.96 0.86 -7.97
N ARG A 336 -9.68 2.03 -7.37
CA ARG A 336 -10.69 3.09 -7.22
C ARG A 336 -10.99 3.79 -8.56
N TRP A 337 -9.97 3.87 -9.42
CA TRP A 337 -10.00 4.61 -10.67
C TRP A 337 -9.69 3.66 -11.82
N GLY A 338 -10.43 3.75 -12.91
CA GLY A 338 -10.17 2.98 -14.13
C GLY A 338 -8.78 3.21 -14.69
N SER A 339 -8.26 4.46 -14.55
CA SER A 339 -6.89 4.85 -14.85
C SER A 339 -5.84 3.97 -14.16
N THR A 340 -6.08 3.53 -12.92
CA THR A 340 -5.15 2.62 -12.22
C THR A 340 -5.09 1.23 -12.88
N THR A 341 -6.18 0.75 -13.48
CA THR A 341 -6.17 -0.49 -14.26
C THR A 341 -5.64 -0.24 -15.66
N ALA A 342 -5.92 0.92 -16.26
CA ALA A 342 -5.36 1.34 -17.53
C ALA A 342 -3.83 1.50 -17.50
N LEU A 343 -3.22 1.84 -16.36
CA LEU A 343 -1.75 1.85 -16.18
C LEU A 343 -1.12 0.46 -16.34
N TYR A 344 -1.88 -0.61 -16.11
CA TYR A 344 -1.44 -1.98 -16.33
C TYR A 344 -1.63 -2.44 -17.77
N THR A 345 -2.27 -1.65 -18.62
CA THR A 345 -2.38 -1.87 -20.06
C THR A 345 -1.07 -1.52 -20.82
N GLY A 346 0.08 -1.53 -20.16
CA GLY A 346 1.37 -1.80 -20.78
C GLY A 346 1.40 -3.21 -21.40
N VAL A 347 0.28 -3.61 -21.95
CA VAL A 347 -0.03 -4.84 -22.67
C VAL A 347 0.97 -4.95 -23.78
N SER A 348 1.60 -6.11 -23.90
CA SER A 348 2.57 -6.39 -24.95
C SER A 348 2.02 -5.97 -26.33
N GLY A 349 2.88 -5.51 -27.23
CA GLY A 349 2.48 -5.18 -28.60
C GLY A 349 1.72 -6.35 -29.25
N ASP A 350 2.03 -7.57 -28.85
CA ASP A 350 1.38 -8.80 -29.30
C ASP A 350 -0.11 -8.91 -28.85
N TYR A 351 -0.46 -8.47 -27.64
CA TYR A 351 -1.87 -8.43 -27.23
C TYR A 351 -2.68 -7.40 -28.04
N ARG A 352 -2.13 -6.21 -28.30
CA ARG A 352 -2.81 -5.20 -29.12
C ARG A 352 -3.09 -5.75 -30.52
N ASN A 353 -2.11 -6.43 -31.10
CA ASN A 353 -2.25 -7.04 -32.42
C ASN A 353 -3.27 -8.20 -32.40
N ARG A 354 -3.25 -9.06 -31.38
CA ARG A 354 -4.24 -10.14 -31.23
C ARG A 354 -5.66 -9.60 -31.02
N THR A 355 -5.81 -8.55 -30.20
CA THR A 355 -7.12 -7.92 -29.97
C THR A 355 -7.64 -7.26 -31.22
N LEU A 356 -6.77 -6.52 -31.94
CA LEU A 356 -7.13 -5.97 -33.25
C LEU A 356 -7.54 -7.07 -34.22
N ARG A 357 -6.75 -8.16 -34.31
CA ARG A 357 -7.06 -9.28 -35.21
C ARG A 357 -8.40 -9.92 -34.88
N ARG A 358 -8.67 -10.23 -33.60
CA ARG A 358 -9.97 -10.73 -33.15
C ARG A 358 -11.14 -9.81 -33.51
N ALA A 359 -10.95 -8.51 -33.31
CA ALA A 359 -11.98 -7.52 -33.67
C ALA A 359 -12.23 -7.46 -35.20
N LEU A 360 -11.16 -7.53 -36.00
CA LEU A 360 -11.24 -7.56 -37.45
C LEU A 360 -11.89 -8.86 -37.94
N ASP A 361 -11.51 -10.02 -37.40
CA ASP A 361 -12.10 -11.31 -37.72
C ASP A 361 -13.59 -11.37 -37.38
N ALA A 362 -14.02 -10.74 -36.24
CA ALA A 362 -15.41 -10.62 -35.88
C ALA A 362 -16.18 -9.63 -36.80
N ALA A 363 -15.55 -8.54 -37.24
CA ALA A 363 -16.18 -7.53 -38.07
C ALA A 363 -16.29 -7.95 -39.54
N PHE A 364 -15.40 -8.82 -40.02
CA PHE A 364 -15.31 -9.27 -41.42
C PHE A 364 -15.76 -10.73 -41.61
N VAL A 365 -16.49 -11.32 -40.68
CA VAL A 365 -17.20 -12.59 -40.91
C VAL A 365 -18.31 -12.28 -41.96
N PRO A 366 -18.25 -12.87 -43.19
CA PRO A 366 -19.31 -12.70 -44.12
C PRO A 366 -20.59 -13.31 -43.55
N PRO A 367 -21.77 -12.69 -43.77
CA PRO A 367 -23.04 -13.27 -43.30
C PRO A 367 -23.15 -14.69 -43.88
N ALA A 368 -23.52 -15.65 -43.02
CA ALA A 368 -23.77 -17.02 -43.47
C ALA A 368 -24.78 -16.95 -44.62
N ILE A 369 -24.37 -17.46 -45.78
CA ILE A 369 -25.29 -17.65 -46.90
C ILE A 369 -26.26 -18.74 -46.46
N GLU A 370 -27.51 -18.36 -46.12
CA GLU A 370 -28.59 -19.32 -45.96
C GLU A 370 -28.79 -19.95 -47.35
N GLU A 371 -28.31 -21.16 -47.52
CA GLU A 371 -28.70 -22.01 -48.66
C GLU A 371 -30.18 -22.37 -48.47
N GLY A 372 -31.04 -21.74 -49.30
CA GLY A 372 -32.46 -22.04 -49.39
C GLY A 372 -32.75 -23.31 -50.20
#